data_d30b44756b51e0d4248a95660d310aac
#
_entry.id   d30b44756b51e0d4248a95660d310aac
#
_cell.length_a   1.000
_cell.length_b   1.000
_cell.length_c   1.000
_cell.angle_alpha   90.00
_cell.angle_beta   90.00
_cell.angle_gamma   90.00
#
_symmetry.space_group_name_H-M   'P 1'
#
loop_
_entity.id
_entity.type
_entity.pdbx_description
1 polymer ?
#
loop_
_entity_poly.entity_id
_entity_poly.type
_entity_poly.pdbx_seq_one_letter_code
_entity_poly.pdbx_strand_id
1 'polypeptide(L)'
;IAVLPEYAVDMYLAWRAADDPATYGPLALVNMTGANRLLIGLGWPTVVFLYWWQSRRVGKPTTGITLDEGQNTEILFLGLATLYSFILPIKGTLDLIDVAVLVTIFGFYAWQVSKSAHVEPDLIGPARVIGDLADGPRRLVTVLFLAIAGFTIFMVAEPFAESLIDAGVDLGFDRRTLVQWLAPLASEAPEFLITGIFAWRLLGAASLGALVSSKVNQWTLLVGTVPLVFNLASYTIGKPVPTALQLDQVRRDDLLL
;
A
#
# COMPACT_ATOMS: atom_id res chain seq x y z
N ILE A 1 -3.19 -2.02 8.92
CA ILE A 1 -3.73 -0.66 9.16
C ILE A 1 -2.95 0.37 8.36
N ALA A 2 -1.60 0.29 8.31
CA ALA A 2 -0.78 1.28 7.62
C ALA A 2 -1.22 1.51 6.15
N VAL A 3 -1.58 0.45 5.45
CA VAL A 3 -2.01 0.50 4.03
C VAL A 3 -3.49 0.90 3.85
N LEU A 4 -4.30 0.99 4.92
CA LEU A 4 -5.73 1.32 4.79
C LEU A 4 -6.02 2.70 4.17
N PRO A 5 -5.25 3.78 4.46
CA PRO A 5 -5.48 5.07 3.80
C PRO A 5 -5.33 4.99 2.28
N GLU A 6 -4.32 4.24 1.80
CA GLU A 6 -4.10 4.03 0.38
C GLU A 6 -5.28 3.26 -0.26
N TYR A 7 -5.73 2.16 0.38
CA TYR A 7 -6.93 1.46 -0.08
C TYR A 7 -8.14 2.37 -0.18
N ALA A 8 -8.38 3.20 0.82
CA ALA A 8 -9.54 4.08 0.84
C ALA A 8 -9.51 5.08 -0.33
N VAL A 9 -8.35 5.69 -0.61
CA VAL A 9 -8.19 6.62 -1.73
C VAL A 9 -8.31 5.90 -3.08
N ASP A 10 -7.63 4.76 -3.26
CA ASP A 10 -7.65 4.02 -4.53
C ASP A 10 -9.04 3.46 -4.83
N MET A 11 -9.74 2.94 -3.82
CA MET A 11 -11.12 2.45 -3.99
C MET A 11 -12.08 3.58 -4.31
N TYR A 12 -11.92 4.76 -3.69
CA TYR A 12 -12.69 5.96 -4.03
C TYR A 12 -12.45 6.38 -5.48
N LEU A 13 -11.20 6.49 -5.91
CA LEU A 13 -10.85 6.85 -7.29
C LEU A 13 -11.35 5.82 -8.30
N ALA A 14 -11.26 4.52 -7.99
CA ALA A 14 -11.77 3.45 -8.82
C ALA A 14 -13.32 3.48 -8.94
N TRP A 15 -14.00 3.80 -7.85
CA TRP A 15 -15.46 3.97 -7.84
C TRP A 15 -15.88 5.14 -8.72
N ARG A 16 -15.24 6.29 -8.56
CA ARG A 16 -15.50 7.50 -9.35
C ARG A 16 -15.15 7.31 -10.83
N ALA A 17 -14.15 6.47 -11.14
CA ALA A 17 -13.77 6.14 -12.51
C ALA A 17 -14.90 5.42 -13.28
N ALA A 18 -15.82 4.76 -12.61
CA ALA A 18 -17.00 4.16 -13.26
C ALA A 18 -17.99 5.23 -13.75
N ASP A 19 -18.16 6.33 -13.02
CA ASP A 19 -19.04 7.43 -13.38
C ASP A 19 -18.39 8.37 -14.39
N ASP A 20 -17.20 8.87 -14.09
CA ASP A 20 -16.39 9.74 -14.96
C ASP A 20 -15.01 9.10 -15.28
N PRO A 21 -14.95 8.21 -16.29
CA PRO A 21 -13.71 7.54 -16.67
C PRO A 21 -12.63 8.48 -17.20
N ALA A 22 -13.02 9.63 -17.76
CA ALA A 22 -12.06 10.58 -18.34
C ALA A 22 -11.22 11.27 -17.25
N THR A 23 -11.86 11.67 -16.15
CA THR A 23 -11.20 12.36 -15.04
C THR A 23 -10.54 11.37 -14.06
N TYR A 24 -11.29 10.39 -13.57
CA TYR A 24 -10.85 9.51 -12.47
C TYR A 24 -10.16 8.21 -12.93
N GLY A 25 -10.42 7.77 -14.17
CA GLY A 25 -9.76 6.58 -14.70
C GLY A 25 -8.22 6.66 -14.69
N PRO A 26 -7.60 7.75 -15.14
CA PRO A 26 -6.17 7.96 -14.96
C PRO A 26 -5.72 7.97 -13.51
N LEU A 27 -6.49 8.59 -12.61
CA LEU A 27 -6.10 8.80 -11.22
C LEU A 27 -6.14 7.52 -10.40
N ALA A 28 -7.05 6.57 -10.72
CA ALA A 28 -7.19 5.30 -10.01
C ALA A 28 -5.93 4.41 -10.00
N LEU A 29 -4.99 4.62 -10.93
CA LEU A 29 -3.72 3.88 -10.99
C LEU A 29 -2.51 4.75 -10.65
N VAL A 30 -2.63 6.08 -10.81
CA VAL A 30 -1.52 7.01 -10.58
C VAL A 30 -1.14 7.08 -9.11
N ASN A 31 -2.11 7.02 -8.18
CA ASN A 31 -1.82 7.01 -6.74
C ASN A 31 -0.98 5.80 -6.36
N MET A 32 -1.37 4.61 -6.80
CA MET A 32 -0.66 3.36 -6.55
C MET A 32 0.77 3.35 -7.12
N THR A 33 0.95 3.79 -8.37
CA THR A 33 2.29 3.87 -8.98
C THR A 33 3.14 4.95 -8.32
N GLY A 34 2.53 6.05 -7.89
CA GLY A 34 3.17 7.10 -7.09
C GLY A 34 3.65 6.58 -5.73
N ALA A 35 2.81 5.83 -5.01
CA ALA A 35 3.16 5.18 -3.75
C ALA A 35 4.35 4.22 -3.92
N ASN A 36 4.38 3.46 -5.02
CA ASN A 36 5.49 2.59 -5.34
C ASN A 36 6.81 3.35 -5.51
N ARG A 37 6.80 4.41 -6.31
CA ARG A 37 7.99 5.27 -6.53
C ARG A 37 8.45 5.92 -5.22
N LEU A 38 7.51 6.41 -4.42
CA LEU A 38 7.81 7.06 -3.15
C LEU A 38 8.47 6.07 -2.17
N LEU A 39 7.90 4.89 -1.99
CA LEU A 39 8.44 3.90 -1.05
C LEU A 39 9.78 3.33 -1.51
N ILE A 40 9.91 2.95 -2.77
CA ILE A 40 11.17 2.39 -3.30
C ILE A 40 12.23 3.49 -3.44
N GLY A 41 11.86 4.66 -4.00
CA GLY A 41 12.81 5.73 -4.29
C GLY A 41 13.21 6.55 -3.06
N LEU A 42 12.35 6.70 -2.07
CA LEU A 42 12.60 7.52 -0.88
C LEU A 42 12.55 6.68 0.40
N GLY A 43 11.55 5.83 0.58
CA GLY A 43 11.33 5.08 1.82
C GLY A 43 12.46 4.12 2.15
N TRP A 44 12.80 3.23 1.23
CA TRP A 44 13.88 2.26 1.42
C TRP A 44 15.23 2.93 1.63
N PRO A 45 15.67 3.89 0.80
CA PRO A 45 16.92 4.63 1.05
C PRO A 45 16.93 5.35 2.40
N THR A 46 15.80 5.97 2.80
CA THR A 46 15.68 6.66 4.09
C THR A 46 15.86 5.70 5.27
N VAL A 47 15.23 4.54 5.23
CA VAL A 47 15.37 3.51 6.25
C VAL A 47 16.81 3.02 6.38
N VAL A 48 17.46 2.71 5.24
CA VAL A 48 18.86 2.29 5.22
C VAL A 48 19.78 3.39 5.74
N PHE A 49 19.55 4.63 5.35
CA PHE A 49 20.31 5.79 5.82
C PHE A 49 20.15 6.02 7.32
N LEU A 50 18.92 6.01 7.86
CA LEU A 50 18.64 6.18 9.28
C LEU A 50 19.29 5.06 10.13
N TYR A 51 19.18 3.81 9.66
CA TYR A 51 19.80 2.66 10.30
C TYR A 51 21.32 2.79 10.33
N TRP A 52 21.94 3.11 9.19
CA TRP A 52 23.38 3.31 9.08
C TRP A 52 23.86 4.48 9.95
N TRP A 53 23.18 5.61 9.93
CA TRP A 53 23.55 6.77 10.75
C TRP A 53 23.46 6.44 12.23
N GLN A 54 22.37 5.87 12.68
CA GLN A 54 22.18 5.53 14.09
C GLN A 54 23.18 4.46 14.56
N SER A 55 23.49 3.47 13.73
CA SER A 55 24.47 2.45 14.06
C SER A 55 25.88 3.04 14.34
N ARG A 56 26.27 4.04 13.55
CA ARG A 56 27.51 4.78 13.76
C ARG A 56 27.47 5.62 15.04
N ARG A 57 26.34 6.30 15.27
CA ARG A 57 26.14 7.16 16.43
C ARG A 57 26.25 6.41 17.76
N VAL A 58 25.78 5.17 17.80
CA VAL A 58 25.85 4.33 19.01
C VAL A 58 27.12 3.46 19.08
N GLY A 59 28.09 3.68 18.20
CA GLY A 59 29.37 2.95 18.22
C GLY A 59 29.29 1.49 17.73
N LYS A 60 28.23 1.14 16.98
CA LYS A 60 28.02 -0.18 16.35
C LYS A 60 27.94 -0.06 14.83
N PRO A 61 29.04 0.35 14.16
CA PRO A 61 29.00 0.56 12.71
C PRO A 61 28.66 -0.73 11.99
N THR A 62 27.75 -0.63 11.02
CA THR A 62 27.35 -1.73 10.16
C THR A 62 27.47 -1.33 8.70
N THR A 63 27.69 -2.31 7.83
CA THR A 63 27.79 -2.14 6.37
C THR A 63 26.49 -2.51 5.64
N GLY A 64 25.49 -3.07 6.36
CA GLY A 64 24.24 -3.50 5.77
C GLY A 64 23.21 -3.90 6.83
N ILE A 65 22.00 -4.16 6.34
CA ILE A 65 20.91 -4.75 7.11
C ILE A 65 20.76 -6.20 6.66
N THR A 66 20.86 -7.12 7.62
CA THR A 66 20.59 -8.53 7.36
C THR A 66 19.09 -8.76 7.50
N LEU A 67 18.49 -9.37 6.50
CA LEU A 67 17.09 -9.75 6.50
C LEU A 67 16.91 -11.10 7.20
N ASP A 68 15.77 -11.28 7.85
CA ASP A 68 15.42 -12.53 8.50
C ASP A 68 14.93 -13.57 7.48
N GLU A 69 15.04 -14.85 7.79
CA GLU A 69 14.61 -15.93 6.88
C GLU A 69 13.13 -15.83 6.48
N GLY A 70 12.27 -15.32 7.35
CA GLY A 70 10.85 -15.09 7.05
C GLY A 70 10.61 -14.13 5.89
N GLN A 71 11.52 -13.18 5.67
CA GLN A 71 11.43 -12.18 4.60
C GLN A 71 11.73 -12.74 3.20
N ASN A 72 12.31 -13.95 3.11
CA ASN A 72 12.48 -14.64 1.83
C ASN A 72 11.12 -14.92 1.17
N THR A 73 10.11 -15.25 1.96
CA THR A 73 8.74 -15.44 1.46
C THR A 73 8.18 -14.12 0.90
N GLU A 74 8.34 -13.01 1.61
CA GLU A 74 7.88 -11.70 1.16
C GLU A 74 8.57 -11.28 -0.16
N ILE A 75 9.89 -11.45 -0.25
CA ILE A 75 10.66 -11.14 -1.47
C ILE A 75 10.22 -12.01 -2.64
N LEU A 76 9.98 -13.31 -2.41
CA LEU A 76 9.50 -14.23 -3.46
C LEU A 76 8.15 -13.77 -4.02
N PHE A 77 7.17 -13.47 -3.14
CA PHE A 77 5.85 -13.05 -3.58
C PHE A 77 5.85 -11.65 -4.19
N LEU A 78 6.71 -10.73 -3.70
CA LEU A 78 6.92 -9.45 -4.35
C LEU A 78 7.51 -9.64 -5.77
N GLY A 79 8.47 -10.55 -5.93
CA GLY A 79 9.03 -10.90 -7.23
C GLY A 79 7.97 -11.45 -8.19
N LEU A 80 7.09 -12.35 -7.73
CA LEU A 80 5.98 -12.88 -8.53
C LEU A 80 4.99 -11.80 -8.94
N ALA A 81 4.62 -10.91 -8.01
CA ALA A 81 3.73 -9.78 -8.29
C ALA A 81 4.37 -8.81 -9.30
N THR A 82 5.66 -8.52 -9.15
CA THR A 82 6.43 -7.68 -10.07
C THR A 82 6.50 -8.29 -11.47
N LEU A 83 6.78 -9.59 -11.59
CA LEU A 83 6.78 -10.27 -12.88
C LEU A 83 5.42 -10.21 -13.57
N TYR A 84 4.34 -10.38 -12.80
CA TYR A 84 2.99 -10.25 -13.35
C TYR A 84 2.68 -8.80 -13.76
N SER A 85 3.15 -7.81 -13.02
CA SER A 85 2.90 -6.41 -13.32
C SER A 85 3.44 -5.96 -14.68
N PHE A 86 4.47 -6.60 -15.22
CA PHE A 86 4.94 -6.35 -16.59
C PHE A 86 3.95 -6.79 -17.67
N ILE A 87 3.02 -7.69 -17.37
CA ILE A 87 1.98 -8.13 -18.32
C ILE A 87 0.92 -7.03 -18.49
N LEU A 88 0.62 -6.24 -17.45
CA LEU A 88 -0.42 -5.22 -17.46
C LEU A 88 -0.20 -4.14 -18.54
N PRO A 89 0.99 -3.51 -18.67
CA PRO A 89 1.23 -2.54 -19.75
C PRO A 89 1.16 -3.16 -21.15
N ILE A 90 1.60 -4.42 -21.30
CA ILE A 90 1.54 -5.15 -22.58
C ILE A 90 0.09 -5.40 -22.98
N LYS A 91 -0.72 -5.89 -22.03
CA LYS A 91 -2.16 -6.15 -22.24
C LYS A 91 -2.95 -4.85 -22.44
N GLY A 92 -2.55 -3.78 -21.77
CA GLY A 92 -3.18 -2.47 -21.86
C GLY A 92 -4.52 -2.34 -21.16
N THR A 93 -4.87 -3.30 -20.33
CA THR A 93 -6.11 -3.31 -19.54
C THR A 93 -5.86 -3.88 -18.16
N LEU A 94 -6.69 -3.48 -17.20
CA LEU A 94 -6.79 -4.10 -15.89
C LEU A 94 -8.22 -4.62 -15.72
N ASP A 95 -8.38 -5.94 -15.62
CA ASP A 95 -9.68 -6.61 -15.65
C ASP A 95 -9.84 -7.69 -14.58
N LEU A 96 -10.96 -8.42 -14.60
CA LEU A 96 -11.28 -9.45 -13.60
C LEU A 96 -10.34 -10.67 -13.64
N ILE A 97 -9.60 -10.90 -14.73
CA ILE A 97 -8.57 -11.96 -14.78
C ILE A 97 -7.40 -11.53 -13.90
N ASP A 98 -7.03 -10.26 -13.96
CA ASP A 98 -5.97 -9.71 -13.09
C ASP A 98 -6.36 -9.80 -11.62
N VAL A 99 -7.64 -9.56 -11.28
CA VAL A 99 -8.17 -9.80 -9.93
C VAL A 99 -7.89 -11.23 -9.48
N ALA A 100 -8.28 -12.21 -10.31
CA ALA A 100 -8.12 -13.63 -9.97
C ALA A 100 -6.65 -13.99 -9.73
N VAL A 101 -5.75 -13.52 -10.60
CA VAL A 101 -4.30 -13.81 -10.49
C VAL A 101 -3.71 -13.13 -9.26
N LEU A 102 -3.90 -11.81 -9.11
CA LEU A 102 -3.27 -11.02 -8.06
C LEU A 102 -3.80 -11.40 -6.67
N VAL A 103 -5.11 -11.61 -6.53
CA VAL A 103 -5.71 -12.07 -5.27
C VAL A 103 -5.26 -13.50 -4.93
N THR A 104 -5.05 -14.35 -5.93
CA THR A 104 -4.50 -15.70 -5.73
C THR A 104 -3.06 -15.62 -5.21
N ILE A 105 -2.20 -14.79 -5.81
CA ILE A 105 -0.83 -14.56 -5.33
C ILE A 105 -0.86 -14.09 -3.87
N PHE A 106 -1.72 -13.11 -3.53
CA PHE A 106 -1.87 -12.64 -2.17
C PHE A 106 -2.38 -13.74 -1.22
N GLY A 107 -3.34 -14.54 -1.64
CA GLY A 107 -3.87 -15.65 -0.85
C GLY A 107 -2.81 -16.68 -0.49
N PHE A 108 -1.96 -17.05 -1.45
CA PHE A 108 -0.82 -17.95 -1.19
C PHE A 108 0.22 -17.30 -0.27
N TYR A 109 0.53 -16.01 -0.47
CA TYR A 109 1.38 -15.25 0.43
C TYR A 109 0.86 -15.26 1.86
N ALA A 110 -0.40 -14.88 2.07
CA ALA A 110 -1.03 -14.84 3.39
C ALA A 110 -1.06 -16.23 4.06
N TRP A 111 -1.34 -17.28 3.27
CA TRP A 111 -1.31 -18.66 3.74
C TRP A 111 0.10 -19.09 4.15
N GLN A 112 1.14 -18.72 3.37
CA GLN A 112 2.52 -19.03 3.71
C GLN A 112 2.96 -18.32 5.00
N VAL A 113 2.67 -17.01 5.09
CA VAL A 113 2.99 -16.19 6.28
C VAL A 113 2.25 -16.72 7.52
N SER A 114 1.01 -17.17 7.39
CA SER A 114 0.25 -17.72 8.52
C SER A 114 0.86 -19.00 9.13
N LYS A 115 1.72 -19.68 8.38
CA LYS A 115 2.47 -20.88 8.84
C LYS A 115 3.82 -20.57 9.44
N SER A 116 4.32 -19.35 9.26
CA SER A 116 5.61 -18.91 9.82
C SER A 116 5.55 -18.88 11.36
N ALA A 117 6.65 -19.16 11.99
CA ALA A 117 6.74 -19.11 13.45
C ALA A 117 6.36 -17.70 13.96
N HIS A 118 5.43 -17.65 14.92
CA HIS A 118 5.05 -16.41 15.56
C HIS A 118 6.23 -15.93 16.44
N VAL A 119 6.83 -14.83 16.01
CA VAL A 119 7.74 -14.09 16.88
C VAL A 119 6.89 -13.10 17.68
N GLU A 120 6.89 -13.22 18.99
CA GLU A 120 6.19 -12.26 19.84
C GLU A 120 6.84 -10.87 19.67
N PRO A 121 6.05 -9.85 19.28
CA PRO A 121 6.59 -8.52 19.12
C PRO A 121 6.95 -7.92 20.46
N ASP A 122 8.08 -7.23 20.53
CA ASP A 122 8.47 -6.45 21.72
C ASP A 122 7.57 -5.19 21.80
N LEU A 123 6.45 -5.34 22.48
CA LEU A 123 5.44 -4.29 22.62
C LEU A 123 5.88 -3.25 23.64
N ILE A 124 5.74 -1.97 23.27
CA ILE A 124 6.09 -0.81 24.10
C ILE A 124 4.94 0.20 24.14
N GLY A 125 4.93 0.99 25.23
CA GLY A 125 3.93 2.04 25.41
C GLY A 125 2.49 1.51 25.45
N PRO A 126 1.51 2.21 24.81
CA PRO A 126 0.11 1.79 24.83
C PRO A 126 -0.14 0.40 24.25
N ALA A 127 0.66 -0.03 23.27
CA ALA A 127 0.56 -1.36 22.68
C ALA A 127 0.83 -2.47 23.71
N ARG A 128 1.76 -2.25 24.65
CA ARG A 128 2.05 -3.20 25.74
C ARG A 128 0.86 -3.33 26.68
N VAL A 129 0.22 -2.22 27.04
CA VAL A 129 -0.96 -2.24 27.92
C VAL A 129 -2.09 -3.11 27.31
N ILE A 130 -2.27 -3.02 26.00
CA ILE A 130 -3.24 -3.85 25.26
C ILE A 130 -2.74 -5.30 25.19
N GLY A 131 -1.45 -5.51 24.93
CA GLY A 131 -0.84 -6.84 24.84
C GLY A 131 -0.93 -7.65 26.12
N ASP A 132 -0.80 -6.97 27.28
CA ASP A 132 -0.87 -7.57 28.61
C ASP A 132 -2.32 -7.95 29.05
N LEU A 133 -3.34 -7.59 28.27
CA LEU A 133 -4.72 -8.00 28.53
C LEU A 133 -4.91 -9.50 28.25
N ALA A 134 -5.86 -10.13 28.94
CA ALA A 134 -6.31 -11.48 28.64
C ALA A 134 -6.82 -11.58 27.19
N ASP A 135 -6.75 -12.76 26.57
CA ASP A 135 -7.02 -12.98 25.15
C ASP A 135 -8.36 -12.40 24.65
N GLY A 136 -9.43 -12.55 25.41
CA GLY A 136 -10.76 -12.05 25.05
C GLY A 136 -10.79 -10.51 24.97
N PRO A 137 -10.53 -9.79 26.07
CA PRO A 137 -10.45 -8.34 26.09
C PRO A 137 -9.40 -7.78 25.10
N ARG A 138 -8.24 -8.42 24.95
CA ARG A 138 -7.21 -8.02 23.99
C ARG A 138 -7.74 -8.02 22.56
N ARG A 139 -8.37 -9.14 22.15
CA ARG A 139 -8.97 -9.25 20.80
C ARG A 139 -10.06 -8.22 20.58
N LEU A 140 -10.96 -8.05 21.58
CA LEU A 140 -12.04 -7.06 21.47
C LEU A 140 -11.51 -5.65 21.29
N VAL A 141 -10.57 -5.21 22.13
CA VAL A 141 -9.98 -3.88 22.06
C VAL A 141 -9.26 -3.68 20.72
N THR A 142 -8.49 -4.69 20.27
CA THR A 142 -7.79 -4.62 18.98
C THR A 142 -8.77 -4.48 17.81
N VAL A 143 -9.82 -5.31 17.78
CA VAL A 143 -10.85 -5.24 16.73
C VAL A 143 -11.60 -3.90 16.77
N LEU A 144 -11.91 -3.39 17.96
CA LEU A 144 -12.59 -2.10 18.12
C LEU A 144 -11.72 -0.95 17.59
N PHE A 145 -10.44 -0.90 17.94
CA PHE A 145 -9.53 0.12 17.40
C PHE A 145 -9.35 -0.01 15.89
N LEU A 146 -9.26 -1.24 15.37
CA LEU A 146 -9.21 -1.48 13.93
C LEU A 146 -10.48 -0.97 13.23
N ALA A 147 -11.65 -1.25 13.80
CA ALA A 147 -12.93 -0.82 13.24
C ALA A 147 -13.07 0.71 13.26
N ILE A 148 -12.72 1.35 14.39
CA ILE A 148 -12.76 2.82 14.51
C ILE A 148 -11.78 3.47 13.51
N ALA A 149 -10.53 2.98 13.45
CA ALA A 149 -9.54 3.52 12.52
C ALA A 149 -9.98 3.33 11.07
N GLY A 150 -10.42 2.12 10.70
CA GLY A 150 -10.91 1.82 9.35
C GLY A 150 -12.12 2.68 8.96
N PHE A 151 -13.09 2.84 9.87
CA PHE A 151 -14.26 3.69 9.66
C PHE A 151 -13.86 5.17 9.48
N THR A 152 -12.96 5.68 10.31
CA THR A 152 -12.46 7.05 10.20
C THR A 152 -11.74 7.28 8.88
N ILE A 153 -10.85 6.37 8.48
CA ILE A 153 -10.13 6.44 7.20
C ILE A 153 -11.12 6.45 6.03
N PHE A 154 -12.10 5.55 6.05
CA PHE A 154 -13.12 5.47 5.01
C PHE A 154 -13.95 6.76 4.91
N MET A 155 -14.36 7.35 6.03
CA MET A 155 -15.11 8.62 6.07
C MET A 155 -14.32 9.81 5.56
N VAL A 156 -13.00 9.78 5.72
CA VAL A 156 -12.11 10.89 5.35
C VAL A 156 -11.56 10.74 3.93
N ALA A 157 -11.61 9.55 3.33
CA ALA A 157 -10.99 9.27 2.03
C ALA A 157 -11.52 10.15 0.90
N GLU A 158 -12.83 10.29 0.79
CA GLU A 158 -13.47 11.16 -0.22
C GLU A 158 -13.10 12.63 -0.03
N PRO A 159 -13.39 13.28 1.13
CA PRO A 159 -13.04 14.68 1.31
C PRO A 159 -11.53 14.95 1.22
N PHE A 160 -10.68 13.98 1.60
CA PHE A 160 -9.24 14.08 1.42
C PHE A 160 -8.85 14.10 -0.06
N ALA A 161 -9.35 13.13 -0.86
CA ALA A 161 -9.01 13.03 -2.27
C ALA A 161 -9.50 14.25 -3.06
N GLU A 162 -10.73 14.71 -2.84
CA GLU A 162 -11.29 15.90 -3.49
C GLU A 162 -10.54 17.17 -3.08
N SER A 163 -10.31 17.38 -1.77
CA SER A 163 -9.56 18.55 -1.29
C SER A 163 -8.13 18.60 -1.84
N LEU A 164 -7.51 17.44 -2.02
CA LEU A 164 -6.18 17.34 -2.60
C LEU A 164 -6.18 17.77 -4.08
N ILE A 165 -7.18 17.30 -4.83
CA ILE A 165 -7.36 17.66 -6.24
C ILE A 165 -7.64 19.16 -6.37
N ASP A 166 -8.56 19.71 -5.57
CA ASP A 166 -8.95 21.11 -5.61
C ASP A 166 -7.79 22.03 -5.21
N ALA A 167 -7.14 21.77 -4.08
CA ALA A 167 -5.99 22.56 -3.62
C ALA A 167 -4.87 22.59 -4.65
N GLY A 168 -4.69 21.51 -5.37
CA GLY A 168 -3.66 21.45 -6.38
C GLY A 168 -3.99 22.23 -7.63
N VAL A 169 -5.24 22.19 -8.05
CA VAL A 169 -5.70 23.03 -9.17
C VAL A 169 -5.56 24.51 -8.81
N ASP A 170 -5.91 24.88 -7.60
CA ASP A 170 -5.79 26.27 -7.11
C ASP A 170 -4.33 26.75 -7.05
N LEU A 171 -3.39 25.84 -6.76
CA LEU A 171 -1.96 26.13 -6.75
C LEU A 171 -1.31 26.05 -8.15
N GLY A 172 -2.10 25.75 -9.19
CA GLY A 172 -1.61 25.63 -10.58
C GLY A 172 -0.88 24.33 -10.89
N PHE A 173 -1.00 23.33 -10.02
CA PHE A 173 -0.47 22.00 -10.30
C PHE A 173 -1.44 21.18 -11.15
N ASP A 174 -0.89 20.30 -11.99
CA ASP A 174 -1.67 19.30 -12.70
C ASP A 174 -2.23 18.26 -11.71
N ARG A 175 -3.52 17.90 -11.86
CA ARG A 175 -4.22 16.92 -11.01
C ARG A 175 -3.47 15.59 -10.89
N ARG A 176 -2.88 15.13 -12.00
CA ARG A 176 -2.12 13.89 -12.02
C ARG A 176 -0.87 13.97 -11.14
N THR A 177 -0.10 15.05 -11.26
CA THR A 177 1.11 15.27 -10.45
C THR A 177 0.80 15.26 -8.95
N LEU A 178 -0.33 15.85 -8.57
CA LEU A 178 -0.77 15.86 -7.17
C LEU A 178 -1.11 14.47 -6.66
N VAL A 179 -1.96 13.73 -7.38
CA VAL A 179 -2.35 12.38 -6.99
C VAL A 179 -1.15 11.44 -7.05
N GLN A 180 -0.19 11.68 -7.94
CA GLN A 180 1.02 10.85 -8.07
C GLN A 180 2.02 11.03 -6.93
N TRP A 181 2.13 12.22 -6.34
CA TRP A 181 3.15 12.53 -5.35
C TRP A 181 2.61 12.89 -3.97
N LEU A 182 1.61 13.75 -3.91
CA LEU A 182 1.12 14.27 -2.65
C LEU A 182 0.15 13.31 -1.96
N ALA A 183 -0.72 12.65 -2.71
CA ALA A 183 -1.62 11.65 -2.15
C ALA A 183 -0.85 10.46 -1.55
N PRO A 184 0.13 9.83 -2.26
CA PRO A 184 0.96 8.79 -1.69
C PRO A 184 1.78 9.26 -0.49
N LEU A 185 2.33 10.47 -0.52
CA LEU A 185 3.08 11.00 0.61
C LEU A 185 2.24 11.05 1.89
N ALA A 186 0.98 11.43 1.77
CA ALA A 186 0.06 11.50 2.91
C ALA A 186 -0.43 10.11 3.34
N SER A 187 -0.81 9.25 2.39
CA SER A 187 -1.31 7.90 2.69
C SER A 187 -0.23 6.96 3.25
N GLU A 188 1.01 7.11 2.78
CA GLU A 188 2.16 6.32 3.22
C GLU A 188 2.87 6.90 4.46
N ALA A 189 2.50 8.10 4.92
CA ALA A 189 3.13 8.75 6.07
C ALA A 189 3.16 7.86 7.33
N PRO A 190 2.12 7.09 7.70
CA PRO A 190 2.17 6.19 8.86
C PRO A 190 3.23 5.11 8.70
N GLU A 191 3.40 4.58 7.50
CA GLU A 191 4.38 3.54 7.19
C GLU A 191 5.81 4.08 7.27
N PHE A 192 6.06 5.26 6.70
CA PHE A 192 7.34 5.96 6.82
C PHE A 192 7.71 6.20 8.28
N LEU A 193 6.77 6.63 9.11
CA LEU A 193 7.01 6.89 10.52
C LEU A 193 7.37 5.61 11.28
N ILE A 194 6.61 4.53 11.10
CA ILE A 194 6.83 3.25 11.79
C ILE A 194 8.17 2.66 11.38
N THR A 195 8.45 2.58 10.09
CA THR A 195 9.69 2.00 9.56
C THR A 195 10.90 2.86 9.90
N GLY A 196 10.76 4.18 9.90
CA GLY A 196 11.77 5.11 10.37
C GLY A 196 12.11 4.93 11.85
N ILE A 197 11.10 4.74 12.72
CA ILE A 197 11.29 4.44 14.14
C ILE A 197 12.02 3.10 14.32
N PHE A 198 11.66 2.06 13.56
CA PHE A 198 12.36 0.77 13.63
C PHE A 198 13.81 0.90 13.19
N ALA A 199 14.10 1.61 12.10
CA ALA A 199 15.46 1.87 11.65
C ALA A 199 16.27 2.64 12.71
N TRP A 200 15.68 3.67 13.31
CA TRP A 200 16.32 4.43 14.40
C TRP A 200 16.60 3.59 15.63
N ARG A 201 15.80 2.58 15.92
CA ARG A 201 16.00 1.61 17.00
C ARG A 201 16.94 0.46 16.64
N LEU A 202 17.57 0.50 15.49
CA LEU A 202 18.43 -0.56 14.94
C LEU A 202 17.71 -1.90 14.70
N LEU A 203 16.39 -1.85 14.48
CA LEU A 203 15.56 -2.97 14.07
C LEU A 203 15.46 -3.01 12.53
N GLY A 204 16.62 -3.12 11.85
CA GLY A 204 16.71 -2.98 10.40
C GLY A 204 15.91 -4.02 9.63
N ALA A 205 15.96 -5.29 10.06
CA ALA A 205 15.17 -6.37 9.45
C ALA A 205 13.66 -6.10 9.54
N ALA A 206 13.17 -5.72 10.73
CA ALA A 206 11.75 -5.38 10.91
C ALA A 206 11.33 -4.14 10.10
N SER A 207 12.23 -3.15 9.97
CA SER A 207 11.98 -1.94 9.19
C SER A 207 11.84 -2.24 7.70
N LEU A 208 12.81 -2.95 7.10
CA LEU A 208 12.75 -3.33 5.68
C LEU A 208 11.66 -4.37 5.42
N GLY A 209 11.46 -5.33 6.32
CA GLY A 209 10.39 -6.33 6.21
C GLY A 209 9.01 -5.69 6.14
N ALA A 210 8.73 -4.69 6.98
CA ALA A 210 7.46 -3.96 6.92
C ALA A 210 7.25 -3.31 5.56
N LEU A 211 8.28 -2.66 4.98
CA LEU A 211 8.20 -2.06 3.64
C LEU A 211 8.01 -3.09 2.53
N VAL A 212 8.69 -4.24 2.60
CA VAL A 212 8.54 -5.31 1.60
C VAL A 212 7.16 -5.94 1.69
N SER A 213 6.68 -6.25 2.90
CA SER A 213 5.36 -6.82 3.13
C SER A 213 4.24 -5.91 2.65
N SER A 214 4.37 -4.59 2.89
CA SER A 214 3.45 -3.59 2.34
C SER A 214 3.41 -3.62 0.83
N LYS A 215 4.59 -3.69 0.17
CA LYS A 215 4.65 -3.77 -1.29
C LYS A 215 4.02 -5.05 -1.85
N VAL A 216 4.16 -6.20 -1.19
CA VAL A 216 3.44 -7.41 -1.58
C VAL A 216 1.93 -7.15 -1.57
N ASN A 217 1.40 -6.54 -0.51
CA ASN A 217 -0.02 -6.22 -0.40
C ASN A 217 -0.45 -5.24 -1.51
N GLN A 218 0.29 -4.15 -1.72
CA GLN A 218 -0.02 -3.14 -2.73
C GLN A 218 -0.05 -3.73 -4.14
N TRP A 219 1.00 -4.47 -4.54
CA TRP A 219 1.10 -5.05 -5.89
C TRP A 219 0.28 -6.32 -6.12
N THR A 220 -0.41 -6.82 -5.11
CA THR A 220 -1.30 -7.97 -5.25
C THR A 220 -2.73 -7.61 -4.90
N LEU A 221 -3.06 -7.51 -3.61
CA LEU A 221 -4.44 -7.32 -3.16
C LEU A 221 -4.99 -5.94 -3.54
N LEU A 222 -4.23 -4.85 -3.35
CA LEU A 222 -4.69 -3.51 -3.69
C LEU A 222 -4.94 -3.38 -5.18
N VAL A 223 -3.93 -3.66 -6.03
CA VAL A 223 -4.07 -3.61 -7.49
C VAL A 223 -5.20 -4.52 -7.96
N GLY A 224 -5.26 -5.74 -7.41
CA GLY A 224 -6.30 -6.72 -7.74
C GLY A 224 -7.71 -6.27 -7.36
N THR A 225 -7.89 -5.44 -6.34
CA THR A 225 -9.22 -4.94 -5.94
C THR A 225 -9.71 -3.75 -6.74
N VAL A 226 -8.83 -3.00 -7.41
CA VAL A 226 -9.22 -1.84 -8.25
C VAL A 226 -10.25 -2.20 -9.33
N PRO A 227 -10.03 -3.21 -10.21
CA PRO A 227 -11.03 -3.56 -11.23
C PRO A 227 -12.29 -4.18 -10.63
N LEU A 228 -12.21 -4.79 -9.44
CA LEU A 228 -13.38 -5.30 -8.74
C LEU A 228 -14.31 -4.15 -8.33
N VAL A 229 -13.77 -3.12 -7.69
CA VAL A 229 -14.52 -1.93 -7.26
C VAL A 229 -15.04 -1.15 -8.46
N PHE A 230 -14.23 -0.99 -9.51
CA PHE A 230 -14.65 -0.36 -10.77
C PHE A 230 -15.85 -1.07 -11.41
N ASN A 231 -15.84 -2.41 -11.46
CA ASN A 231 -16.96 -3.18 -12.00
C ASN A 231 -18.20 -3.12 -11.10
N LEU A 232 -18.02 -3.16 -9.77
CA LEU A 232 -19.12 -3.00 -8.82
C LEU A 232 -19.81 -1.65 -8.99
N ALA A 233 -19.04 -0.57 -9.07
CA ALA A 233 -19.54 0.76 -9.32
C ALA A 233 -20.26 0.85 -10.69
N SER A 234 -19.66 0.29 -11.75
CA SER A 234 -20.25 0.24 -13.08
C SER A 234 -21.62 -0.45 -13.09
N TYR A 235 -21.72 -1.57 -12.34
CA TYR A 235 -22.99 -2.28 -12.19
C TYR A 235 -24.06 -1.43 -11.49
N THR A 236 -23.70 -0.70 -10.42
CA THR A 236 -24.65 0.14 -9.67
C THR A 236 -25.24 1.28 -10.49
N ILE A 237 -24.52 1.77 -11.50
CA ILE A 237 -24.96 2.84 -12.42
C ILE A 237 -25.52 2.31 -13.76
N GLY A 238 -25.74 0.99 -13.86
CA GLY A 238 -26.34 0.35 -15.02
C GLY A 238 -25.43 0.26 -16.26
N LYS A 239 -24.10 0.37 -16.10
CA LYS A 239 -23.14 0.16 -17.18
C LYS A 239 -22.87 -1.34 -17.40
N PRO A 240 -22.45 -1.75 -18.61
CA PRO A 240 -22.12 -3.15 -18.89
C PRO A 240 -21.00 -3.66 -17.99
N VAL A 241 -21.13 -4.88 -17.47
CA VAL A 241 -20.10 -5.60 -16.72
C VAL A 241 -19.98 -7.03 -17.26
N PRO A 242 -18.78 -7.66 -17.27
CA PRO A 242 -17.50 -7.11 -16.84
C PRO A 242 -16.94 -6.07 -17.80
N THR A 243 -16.33 -5.01 -17.25
CA THR A 243 -15.66 -3.97 -18.01
C THR A 243 -14.21 -3.87 -17.55
N ALA A 244 -13.28 -3.78 -18.50
CA ALA A 244 -11.88 -3.58 -18.20
C ALA A 244 -11.55 -2.08 -18.02
N LEU A 245 -10.76 -1.76 -16.99
CA LEU A 245 -10.18 -0.42 -16.87
C LEU A 245 -9.07 -0.29 -17.92
N GLN A 246 -9.23 0.66 -18.83
CA GLN A 246 -8.29 0.86 -19.94
C GLN A 246 -7.03 1.56 -19.45
N LEU A 247 -5.87 1.04 -19.84
CA LEU A 247 -4.58 1.64 -19.61
C LEU A 247 -4.17 2.42 -20.87
N ASP A 248 -4.20 3.74 -20.82
CA ASP A 248 -3.63 4.56 -21.88
C ASP A 248 -2.08 4.47 -21.89
N GLN A 249 -1.44 5.04 -22.90
CA GLN A 249 0.03 4.95 -23.03
C GLN A 249 0.75 5.48 -21.78
N VAL A 250 0.27 6.57 -21.22
CA VAL A 250 0.90 7.21 -20.05
C VAL A 250 0.80 6.32 -18.80
N ARG A 251 -0.34 5.64 -18.61
CA ARG A 251 -0.53 4.67 -17.50
C ARG A 251 0.32 3.41 -17.67
N ARG A 252 0.54 2.98 -18.93
CA ARG A 252 1.44 1.85 -19.22
C ARG A 252 2.87 2.20 -18.85
N ASP A 253 3.32 3.39 -19.21
CA ASP A 253 4.67 3.86 -18.87
C ASP A 253 4.85 4.00 -17.35
N ASP A 254 3.82 4.45 -16.63
CA ASP A 254 3.84 4.54 -15.16
C ASP A 254 3.96 3.17 -14.46
N LEU A 255 3.42 2.11 -15.04
CA LEU A 255 3.54 0.75 -14.49
C LEU A 255 4.91 0.12 -14.74
N LEU A 256 5.69 0.65 -15.67
CA LEU A 256 7.05 0.17 -15.98
C LEU A 256 8.13 0.88 -15.15
N LEU A 257 7.81 1.97 -14.49
CA LEU A 257 8.70 2.76 -13.62
C LEU A 257 8.52 2.43 -12.14
#